data_65e656292711f91113d471806c30f5bc
#
_entry.id   65e656292711f91113d471806c30f5bc
#
_cell.length_a   1.000
_cell.length_b   1.000
_cell.length_c   1.000
_cell.angle_alpha   90.00
_cell.angle_beta   90.00
_cell.angle_gamma   90.00
#
_symmetry.space_group_name_H-M   'P 1'
#
loop_
_entity.id
_entity.type
_entity.pdbx_description
1 polymer ?
#
loop_
_entity_poly.entity_id
_entity_poly.type
_entity_poly.pdbx_seq_one_letter_code
_entity_poly.pdbx_strand_id
1 'polypeptide(L)'
;MAEKKISRRSLLGLDLNRSYNTSNLNPEWPTPKVASIYKKYLQEKLPVYQPDPTIEIPKKLNIPQSNRSLPRVDWNEAAAAHLLKRILPAPRYEEIQLISQQSLDEALAQILEDQPLPEPPGSWVTEAPPEWDTLSEDEILALLDTYNERMFSLIDWWIMRMTQTPVSITESMALFWHDHFATSHSKVFYPQAMFEQNQVIREHGLGNFKTLLRKITFGPAMMIWLDTHGSKKRHPNENFGRELLELFTLGVDNYTQEDIEEASRAFTGYVTNGLLTNYDFNTQVGWGVWWDDWHDFDEKTFLGQTGNWTGDEIINIILEQSETSLFLCEKIYKWYVYETVDENIVSEMANILVENDYEIRPVLEFLFSTEYFYDSALRGSKIRNPISVIQGTVRQFDLSESAFPDQFFLQIYHFLGMLPLEPPDVSGWAGYRTWINSISLPIRKLLSTSFIDGNSPLGQLDDTIDVIAFANSMYNPDESLFASVQMVRKCSLLLFGVPLSRSEERRVG
;
A
#
# COMPACT_ATOMS: atom_id res chain seq x y z
N MET A 1 -47.85 -13.84 3.68
CA MET A 1 -46.51 -14.25 3.24
C MET A 1 -45.60 -13.06 3.52
N ALA A 2 -44.68 -13.21 4.45
CA ALA A 2 -43.80 -12.13 4.84
C ALA A 2 -42.61 -12.09 3.83
N GLU A 3 -42.49 -11.00 3.10
CA GLU A 3 -41.33 -10.72 2.26
C GLU A 3 -40.07 -10.72 3.16
N LYS A 4 -39.22 -11.72 2.99
CA LYS A 4 -37.87 -11.68 3.54
C LYS A 4 -37.11 -10.57 2.81
N LYS A 5 -36.92 -9.43 3.46
CA LYS A 5 -35.93 -8.44 3.02
C LYS A 5 -34.56 -9.08 3.13
N ILE A 6 -34.03 -9.54 2.00
CA ILE A 6 -32.67 -10.01 1.87
C ILE A 6 -31.77 -8.78 2.04
N SER A 7 -30.91 -8.76 3.06
CA SER A 7 -29.98 -7.65 3.26
C SER A 7 -28.93 -7.66 2.12
N ARG A 8 -28.46 -6.48 1.70
CA ARG A 8 -27.36 -6.36 0.70
C ARG A 8 -26.13 -7.22 1.03
N ARG A 9 -25.86 -7.47 2.32
CA ARG A 9 -24.81 -8.37 2.78
C ARG A 9 -25.05 -9.84 2.43
N SER A 10 -26.31 -10.27 2.40
CA SER A 10 -26.66 -11.65 2.00
C SER A 10 -26.76 -11.84 0.48
N LEU A 11 -26.97 -10.76 -0.28
CA LEU A 11 -26.95 -10.79 -1.76
C LEU A 11 -25.53 -10.85 -2.33
N LEU A 12 -24.55 -10.27 -1.62
CA LEU A 12 -23.15 -10.27 -2.07
C LEU A 12 -22.39 -11.54 -1.66
N GLY A 13 -23.03 -12.47 -0.89
CA GLY A 13 -22.41 -13.74 -0.51
C GLY A 13 -21.10 -13.63 0.26
N LEU A 14 -20.68 -12.39 0.56
CA LEU A 14 -19.43 -12.05 1.22
C LEU A 14 -19.57 -12.18 2.74
N ASP A 15 -20.02 -13.32 3.18
CA ASP A 15 -19.52 -13.87 4.42
C ASP A 15 -18.09 -14.32 4.10
N LEU A 16 -17.09 -13.59 4.55
CA LEU A 16 -15.66 -13.90 4.38
C LEU A 16 -15.30 -15.34 4.77
N ASN A 17 -16.20 -16.01 5.46
CA ASN A 17 -16.14 -17.43 5.80
C ASN A 17 -16.63 -18.38 4.68
N ARG A 18 -17.10 -17.90 3.54
CA ARG A 18 -17.63 -18.74 2.46
C ARG A 18 -16.93 -18.61 1.10
N SER A 19 -16.07 -17.63 0.89
CA SER A 19 -15.51 -17.33 -0.44
C SER A 19 -14.14 -17.94 -0.73
N TYR A 20 -13.49 -18.56 0.25
CA TYR A 20 -12.33 -19.39 -0.05
C TYR A 20 -12.81 -20.78 -0.47
N ASN A 21 -12.19 -21.36 -1.51
CA ASN A 21 -12.44 -22.77 -1.84
C ASN A 21 -12.04 -23.63 -0.64
N THR A 22 -12.97 -23.76 0.30
CA THR A 22 -12.79 -24.35 1.61
C THR A 22 -12.89 -25.85 1.58
N SER A 23 -12.85 -26.51 0.41
CA SER A 23 -12.72 -27.97 0.40
C SER A 23 -11.46 -28.43 1.13
N ASN A 24 -10.49 -27.53 1.34
CA ASN A 24 -9.27 -27.74 2.13
C ASN A 24 -9.03 -26.70 3.25
N LEU A 25 -9.82 -25.61 3.30
CA LEU A 25 -9.73 -24.60 4.36
C LEU A 25 -10.88 -24.84 5.36
N ASN A 26 -10.53 -25.24 6.57
CA ASN A 26 -11.49 -25.35 7.65
C ASN A 26 -12.00 -23.93 8.02
N PRO A 27 -13.33 -23.63 7.95
CA PRO A 27 -13.88 -22.32 8.26
C PRO A 27 -13.65 -21.85 9.70
N GLU A 28 -13.15 -22.72 10.57
CA GLU A 28 -12.71 -22.40 11.92
C GLU A 28 -11.17 -22.30 11.99
N TRP A 29 -10.56 -21.49 11.11
CA TRP A 29 -9.13 -21.21 11.27
C TRP A 29 -8.89 -20.07 12.29
N PRO A 30 -7.88 -20.22 13.20
CA PRO A 30 -7.10 -21.48 13.34
C PRO A 30 -7.97 -22.62 13.82
N THR A 31 -7.90 -23.80 13.17
CA THR A 31 -8.66 -24.97 13.64
C THR A 31 -8.36 -25.19 15.13
N PRO A 32 -9.29 -25.75 15.91
CA PRO A 32 -9.03 -26.05 17.32
C PRO A 32 -7.75 -26.86 17.52
N LYS A 33 -7.37 -27.68 16.54
CA LYS A 33 -6.10 -28.42 16.51
C LYS A 33 -4.91 -27.49 16.33
N VAL A 34 -4.95 -26.60 15.34
CA VAL A 34 -3.86 -25.65 15.07
C VAL A 34 -3.79 -24.58 16.15
N ALA A 35 -4.91 -24.07 16.64
CA ALA A 35 -4.94 -23.16 17.78
C ALA A 35 -4.35 -23.80 19.04
N SER A 36 -4.63 -25.09 19.28
CA SER A 36 -4.07 -25.86 20.39
C SER A 36 -2.57 -26.09 20.22
N ILE A 37 -2.11 -26.46 19.02
CA ILE A 37 -0.69 -26.65 18.69
C ILE A 37 0.04 -25.31 18.81
N TYR A 38 -0.52 -24.24 18.28
CA TYR A 38 0.06 -22.89 18.36
C TYR A 38 0.12 -22.38 19.79
N LYS A 39 -0.94 -22.58 20.58
CA LYS A 39 -0.95 -22.24 22.00
C LYS A 39 0.10 -23.03 22.77
N LYS A 40 0.25 -24.31 22.47
CA LYS A 40 1.27 -25.18 23.07
C LYS A 40 2.67 -24.79 22.64
N TYR A 41 2.88 -24.49 21.36
CA TYR A 41 4.15 -23.98 20.83
C TYR A 41 4.54 -22.65 21.49
N LEU A 42 3.59 -21.72 21.64
CA LEU A 42 3.82 -20.46 22.34
C LEU A 42 4.18 -20.68 23.82
N GLN A 43 3.56 -21.66 24.48
CA GLN A 43 3.87 -22.01 25.88
C GLN A 43 5.22 -22.71 26.04
N GLU A 44 5.61 -23.56 25.11
CA GLU A 44 6.85 -24.37 25.19
C GLU A 44 8.09 -23.64 24.65
N LYS A 45 7.93 -22.76 23.67
CA LYS A 45 9.05 -22.13 22.97
C LYS A 45 9.28 -20.66 23.28
N LEU A 46 8.27 -19.98 23.81
CA LEU A 46 8.40 -18.60 24.25
C LEU A 46 8.43 -18.57 25.78
N PRO A 47 9.49 -18.04 26.42
CA PRO A 47 9.34 -17.66 27.81
C PRO A 47 8.13 -16.73 27.89
N VAL A 48 7.26 -16.97 28.89
CA VAL A 48 6.11 -16.10 29.15
C VAL A 48 6.66 -14.69 29.30
N TYR A 49 6.56 -13.90 28.22
CA TYR A 49 6.91 -12.50 28.25
C TYR A 49 5.84 -11.82 29.10
N GLN A 50 6.15 -11.62 30.35
CA GLN A 50 5.46 -10.63 31.14
C GLN A 50 6.06 -9.30 30.68
N PRO A 51 5.25 -8.39 30.09
CA PRO A 51 5.74 -7.06 29.77
C PRO A 51 6.31 -6.49 31.07
N ASP A 52 7.59 -6.20 31.07
CA ASP A 52 8.21 -5.50 32.15
C ASP A 52 7.48 -4.16 32.31
N PRO A 53 6.75 -3.90 33.40
CA PRO A 53 6.02 -2.67 33.60
C PRO A 53 6.94 -1.44 33.62
N THR A 54 8.25 -1.65 33.64
CA THR A 54 9.27 -0.59 33.58
C THR A 54 9.76 -0.33 32.15
N ILE A 55 9.37 -1.12 31.13
CA ILE A 55 9.61 -0.76 29.74
C ILE A 55 8.64 0.37 29.42
N GLU A 56 9.10 1.59 29.66
CA GLU A 56 8.48 2.77 29.05
C GLU A 56 8.40 2.49 27.55
N ILE A 57 7.19 2.55 27.00
CA ILE A 57 6.99 2.65 25.54
C ILE A 57 7.95 3.75 25.09
N PRO A 58 8.90 3.49 24.18
CA PRO A 58 9.88 4.50 23.80
C PRO A 58 9.15 5.79 23.51
N LYS A 59 9.46 6.85 24.24
CA LYS A 59 8.94 8.18 23.95
C LYS A 59 9.17 8.42 22.48
N LYS A 60 8.20 9.02 21.79
CA LYS A 60 8.35 9.46 20.39
C LYS A 60 9.77 9.95 20.22
N LEU A 61 10.48 9.40 19.22
CA LEU A 61 11.83 9.87 18.92
C LEU A 61 11.78 11.39 18.83
N ASN A 62 12.67 12.09 19.53
CA ASN A 62 12.91 13.49 19.26
C ASN A 62 13.54 13.57 17.89
N ILE A 63 12.68 13.76 16.87
CA ILE A 63 13.15 14.03 15.52
C ILE A 63 13.79 15.42 15.57
N PRO A 64 15.04 15.56 15.10
CA PRO A 64 15.65 16.87 15.00
C PRO A 64 14.76 17.76 14.13
N GLN A 65 14.34 18.90 14.65
CA GLN A 65 13.66 19.90 13.81
C GLN A 65 14.67 20.47 12.83
N SER A 66 14.33 20.47 11.53
CA SER A 66 15.20 21.02 10.52
C SER A 66 15.41 22.53 10.74
N ASN A 67 16.65 22.96 10.83
CA ASN A 67 16.97 24.36 10.68
C ASN A 67 16.82 24.72 9.18
N ARG A 68 16.41 25.95 8.87
CA ARG A 68 16.06 26.47 7.53
C ARG A 68 17.05 26.22 6.38
N SER A 69 18.20 25.64 6.61
CA SER A 69 19.14 25.18 5.59
C SER A 69 19.05 23.66 5.55
N LEU A 70 18.59 23.13 4.42
CA LEU A 70 18.46 21.69 4.17
C LEU A 70 19.55 21.28 3.17
N PRO A 71 20.78 21.02 3.66
CA PRO A 71 21.88 20.62 2.78
C PRO A 71 21.56 19.27 2.13
N ARG A 72 22.15 19.06 0.96
CA ARG A 72 22.13 17.75 0.31
C ARG A 72 22.96 16.75 1.12
N VAL A 73 22.52 15.51 1.11
CA VAL A 73 23.20 14.41 1.78
C VAL A 73 24.61 14.19 1.25
N ASP A 74 25.55 13.84 2.14
CA ASP A 74 26.82 13.21 1.76
C ASP A 74 26.54 11.76 1.34
N TRP A 75 26.47 11.54 0.02
CA TRP A 75 26.05 10.29 -0.57
C TRP A 75 27.09 9.19 -0.41
N ASN A 76 26.71 8.09 0.16
CA ASN A 76 27.58 6.94 0.44
C ASN A 76 26.74 5.65 0.58
N GLU A 77 27.41 4.51 0.79
CA GLU A 77 26.76 3.19 0.92
C GLU A 77 25.69 3.15 2.02
N ALA A 78 25.90 3.80 3.15
CA ALA A 78 24.93 3.84 4.23
C ALA A 78 23.69 4.68 3.87
N ALA A 79 23.86 5.76 3.12
CA ALA A 79 22.76 6.55 2.58
C ALA A 79 22.00 5.75 1.51
N ALA A 80 22.68 5.10 0.58
CA ALA A 80 22.07 4.24 -0.43
C ALA A 80 21.24 3.11 0.24
N ALA A 81 21.81 2.43 1.22
CA ALA A 81 21.09 1.39 1.97
C ALA A 81 19.85 1.94 2.68
N HIS A 82 19.93 3.15 3.26
CA HIS A 82 18.78 3.78 3.90
C HIS A 82 17.67 4.07 2.90
N LEU A 83 17.99 4.73 1.77
CA LEU A 83 17.00 5.04 0.72
C LEU A 83 16.36 3.77 0.17
N LEU A 84 17.16 2.78 -0.24
CA LEU A 84 16.65 1.55 -0.81
C LEU A 84 15.74 0.77 0.15
N LYS A 85 16.00 0.81 1.45
CA LYS A 85 15.12 0.22 2.48
C LYS A 85 13.80 0.96 2.68
N ARG A 86 13.69 2.20 2.22
CA ARG A 86 12.45 2.99 2.29
C ARG A 86 11.57 2.76 1.07
N ILE A 87 12.17 2.45 -0.09
CA ILE A 87 11.47 2.36 -1.37
C ILE A 87 11.26 0.93 -1.87
N LEU A 88 12.09 -0.02 -1.44
CA LEU A 88 11.96 -1.44 -1.80
C LEU A 88 11.41 -2.26 -0.63
N PRO A 89 10.79 -3.41 -0.88
CA PRO A 89 10.47 -4.35 0.20
C PRO A 89 11.71 -4.72 1.02
N ALA A 90 12.83 -5.05 0.35
CA ALA A 90 14.20 -5.04 0.88
C ALA A 90 15.20 -4.98 -0.28
N PRO A 91 16.30 -4.24 -0.16
CA PRO A 91 17.36 -4.27 -1.15
C PRO A 91 18.21 -5.56 -1.02
N ARG A 92 18.83 -5.99 -2.13
CA ARG A 92 19.97 -6.91 -2.12
C ARG A 92 21.25 -6.12 -1.85
N TYR A 93 22.30 -6.81 -1.38
CA TYR A 93 23.56 -6.11 -1.08
C TYR A 93 24.21 -5.51 -2.34
N GLU A 94 24.16 -6.25 -3.45
CA GLU A 94 24.67 -5.82 -4.74
C GLU A 94 23.98 -4.56 -5.27
N GLU A 95 22.68 -4.41 -4.99
CA GLU A 95 21.92 -3.20 -5.35
C GLU A 95 22.38 -1.99 -4.54
N ILE A 96 22.64 -2.19 -3.24
CA ILE A 96 23.20 -1.12 -2.38
C ILE A 96 24.56 -0.69 -2.93
N GLN A 97 25.44 -1.63 -3.27
CA GLN A 97 26.75 -1.33 -3.85
C GLN A 97 26.62 -0.59 -5.17
N LEU A 98 25.79 -1.09 -6.09
CA LEU A 98 25.61 -0.49 -7.42
C LEU A 98 25.13 0.96 -7.31
N ILE A 99 24.10 1.20 -6.50
CA ILE A 99 23.50 2.52 -6.33
C ILE A 99 24.45 3.47 -5.58
N SER A 100 25.21 2.99 -4.62
CA SER A 100 26.17 3.82 -3.87
C SER A 100 27.37 4.28 -4.69
N GLN A 101 27.68 3.61 -5.81
CA GLN A 101 28.76 3.97 -6.73
C GLN A 101 28.35 5.07 -7.73
N GLN A 102 27.06 5.31 -7.89
CA GLN A 102 26.51 6.41 -8.69
C GLN A 102 26.61 7.73 -7.93
N SER A 103 26.49 8.85 -8.63
CA SER A 103 26.16 10.10 -7.96
C SER A 103 24.74 10.08 -7.41
N LEU A 104 24.42 10.91 -6.43
CA LEU A 104 23.06 11.04 -5.91
C LEU A 104 22.03 11.33 -7.02
N ASP A 105 22.37 12.23 -7.95
CA ASP A 105 21.46 12.61 -9.02
C ASP A 105 21.19 11.46 -10.00
N GLU A 106 22.21 10.67 -10.35
CA GLU A 106 22.04 9.45 -11.17
C GLU A 106 21.19 8.40 -10.44
N ALA A 107 21.45 8.19 -9.15
CA ALA A 107 20.68 7.26 -8.34
C ALA A 107 19.20 7.67 -8.24
N LEU A 108 18.92 8.96 -7.98
CA LEU A 108 17.53 9.46 -7.93
C LEU A 108 16.86 9.41 -9.30
N ALA A 109 17.56 9.76 -10.39
CA ALA A 109 17.02 9.64 -11.73
C ALA A 109 16.60 8.20 -12.06
N GLN A 110 17.45 7.21 -11.73
CA GLN A 110 17.11 5.79 -11.90
C GLN A 110 15.92 5.35 -11.04
N ILE A 111 15.92 5.71 -9.76
CA ILE A 111 14.89 5.27 -8.78
C ILE A 111 13.53 5.86 -9.11
N LEU A 112 13.47 7.09 -9.58
CA LEU A 112 12.26 7.84 -9.89
C LEU A 112 11.86 7.74 -11.37
N GLU A 113 12.54 6.93 -12.18
CA GLU A 113 12.18 6.69 -13.56
C GLU A 113 10.87 5.93 -13.67
N ASP A 114 10.01 6.34 -14.62
CA ASP A 114 8.77 5.63 -14.92
C ASP A 114 9.08 4.25 -15.44
N GLN A 115 8.49 3.25 -14.83
CA GLN A 115 8.64 1.87 -15.25
C GLN A 115 7.55 1.49 -16.27
N PRO A 116 7.84 0.64 -17.27
CA PRO A 116 6.82 0.14 -18.16
C PRO A 116 5.74 -0.60 -17.36
N LEU A 117 4.49 -0.47 -17.80
CA LEU A 117 3.40 -1.20 -17.20
C LEU A 117 3.67 -2.71 -17.32
N PRO A 118 3.49 -3.47 -16.23
CA PRO A 118 3.72 -4.90 -16.26
C PRO A 118 2.64 -5.63 -17.06
N GLU A 119 3.01 -6.79 -17.60
CA GLU A 119 2.03 -7.68 -18.22
C GLU A 119 0.91 -8.01 -17.24
N PRO A 120 -0.36 -8.02 -17.70
CA PRO A 120 -1.51 -8.26 -16.85
C PRO A 120 -1.53 -9.73 -16.34
N PRO A 121 -2.24 -10.00 -15.23
CA PRO A 121 -2.35 -11.35 -14.67
C PRO A 121 -3.13 -12.33 -15.56
N GLY A 122 -3.83 -11.85 -16.57
CA GLY A 122 -4.56 -12.68 -17.55
C GLY A 122 -5.35 -11.82 -18.54
N SER A 123 -5.84 -12.45 -19.61
CA SER A 123 -6.63 -11.77 -20.65
C SER A 123 -7.97 -11.25 -20.15
N TRP A 124 -8.44 -11.75 -19.03
CA TRP A 124 -9.72 -11.38 -18.40
C TRP A 124 -9.78 -9.91 -17.95
N VAL A 125 -8.65 -9.23 -17.80
CA VAL A 125 -8.60 -7.83 -17.38
C VAL A 125 -9.30 -6.87 -18.34
N THR A 126 -9.48 -7.28 -19.60
CA THR A 126 -10.18 -6.50 -20.65
C THR A 126 -11.58 -7.04 -20.97
N GLU A 127 -12.06 -8.05 -20.26
CA GLU A 127 -13.40 -8.59 -20.46
C GLU A 127 -14.46 -7.59 -19.98
N ALA A 128 -15.44 -7.33 -20.84
CA ALA A 128 -16.58 -6.51 -20.47
C ALA A 128 -17.41 -7.16 -19.36
N PRO A 129 -18.01 -6.38 -18.45
CA PRO A 129 -18.97 -6.89 -17.49
C PRO A 129 -20.14 -7.58 -18.22
N PRO A 130 -20.71 -8.64 -17.63
CA PRO A 130 -21.85 -9.34 -18.23
C PRO A 130 -23.13 -8.53 -18.13
N GLU A 131 -24.10 -8.84 -18.97
CA GLU A 131 -25.47 -8.37 -18.82
C GLU A 131 -26.18 -9.15 -17.69
N TRP A 132 -26.04 -8.68 -16.47
CA TRP A 132 -26.48 -9.36 -15.25
C TRP A 132 -27.95 -9.81 -15.27
N ASP A 133 -28.84 -9.00 -15.88
CA ASP A 133 -30.29 -9.29 -15.95
C ASP A 133 -30.63 -10.48 -16.84
N THR A 134 -29.69 -10.91 -17.68
CA THR A 134 -29.89 -12.06 -18.59
C THR A 134 -29.44 -13.37 -17.97
N LEU A 135 -28.70 -13.34 -16.85
CA LEU A 135 -28.12 -14.50 -16.22
C LEU A 135 -29.08 -15.15 -15.24
N SER A 136 -29.10 -16.48 -15.21
CA SER A 136 -29.72 -17.28 -14.16
C SER A 136 -28.95 -17.17 -12.84
N GLU A 137 -29.57 -17.56 -11.74
CA GLU A 137 -28.93 -17.56 -10.41
C GLU A 137 -27.65 -18.42 -10.38
N ASP A 138 -27.69 -19.61 -11.00
CA ASP A 138 -26.53 -20.50 -11.07
C ASP A 138 -25.37 -19.89 -11.89
N GLU A 139 -25.67 -19.20 -12.99
CA GLU A 139 -24.67 -18.50 -13.79
C GLU A 139 -24.06 -17.31 -13.04
N ILE A 140 -24.85 -16.57 -12.27
CA ILE A 140 -24.36 -15.49 -11.42
C ILE A 140 -23.41 -16.05 -10.36
N LEU A 141 -23.77 -17.14 -9.69
CA LEU A 141 -22.92 -17.76 -8.66
C LEU A 141 -21.61 -18.27 -9.26
N ALA A 142 -21.65 -18.94 -10.40
CA ALA A 142 -20.44 -19.42 -11.10
C ALA A 142 -19.53 -18.26 -11.53
N LEU A 143 -20.12 -17.14 -11.96
CA LEU A 143 -19.36 -15.94 -12.33
C LEU A 143 -18.73 -15.26 -11.12
N LEU A 144 -19.42 -15.20 -9.98
CA LEU A 144 -18.86 -14.66 -8.74
C LEU A 144 -17.69 -15.52 -8.23
N ASP A 145 -17.78 -16.85 -8.35
CA ASP A 145 -16.66 -17.74 -8.04
C ASP A 145 -15.46 -17.45 -8.97
N THR A 146 -15.71 -17.30 -10.28
CA THR A 146 -14.67 -16.94 -11.25
C THR A 146 -14.03 -15.58 -10.93
N TYR A 147 -14.82 -14.58 -10.54
CA TYR A 147 -14.30 -13.26 -10.18
C TYR A 147 -13.46 -13.32 -8.90
N ASN A 148 -13.85 -14.15 -7.96
CA ASN A 148 -13.08 -14.35 -6.75
C ASN A 148 -11.72 -15.02 -7.05
N GLU A 149 -11.67 -16.03 -7.90
CA GLU A 149 -10.41 -16.65 -8.38
C GLU A 149 -9.51 -15.65 -9.10
N ARG A 150 -10.09 -14.81 -9.97
CA ARG A 150 -9.36 -13.75 -10.67
C ARG A 150 -8.83 -12.68 -9.71
N MET A 151 -9.57 -12.36 -8.65
CA MET A 151 -9.12 -11.42 -7.61
C MET A 151 -7.91 -11.96 -6.85
N PHE A 152 -7.91 -13.24 -6.48
CA PHE A 152 -6.74 -13.87 -5.87
C PHE A 152 -5.54 -13.88 -6.83
N SER A 153 -5.78 -14.20 -8.12
CA SER A 153 -4.73 -14.13 -9.13
C SER A 153 -4.16 -12.70 -9.27
N LEU A 154 -4.99 -11.66 -9.12
CA LEU A 154 -4.55 -10.27 -9.13
C LEU A 154 -3.70 -9.90 -7.90
N ILE A 155 -4.10 -10.40 -6.72
CA ILE A 155 -3.34 -10.19 -5.48
C ILE A 155 -1.97 -10.88 -5.60
N ASP A 156 -1.93 -12.14 -5.99
CA ASP A 156 -0.69 -12.90 -6.19
C ASP A 156 0.21 -12.23 -7.23
N TRP A 157 -0.35 -11.81 -8.38
CA TRP A 157 0.37 -11.06 -9.39
C TRP A 157 1.03 -9.81 -8.82
N TRP A 158 0.34 -9.04 -7.99
CA TRP A 158 0.91 -7.83 -7.40
C TRP A 158 1.99 -8.13 -6.36
N ILE A 159 1.78 -9.13 -5.52
CA ILE A 159 2.79 -9.62 -4.57
C ILE A 159 4.07 -10.02 -5.31
N MET A 160 3.93 -10.75 -6.42
CA MET A 160 5.04 -11.13 -7.30
C MET A 160 5.79 -9.93 -7.87
N ARG A 161 5.07 -8.90 -8.32
CA ARG A 161 5.69 -7.65 -8.80
C ARG A 161 6.54 -7.00 -7.72
N MET A 162 6.07 -6.95 -6.48
CA MET A 162 6.84 -6.39 -5.36
C MET A 162 8.14 -7.14 -5.08
N THR A 163 8.15 -8.46 -5.27
CA THR A 163 9.38 -9.28 -5.14
C THR A 163 10.36 -9.05 -6.28
N GLN A 164 9.85 -8.98 -7.51
CA GLN A 164 10.64 -8.92 -8.73
C GLN A 164 11.01 -7.50 -9.16
N THR A 165 10.56 -6.47 -8.43
CA THR A 165 10.78 -5.07 -8.80
C THR A 165 12.27 -4.77 -9.02
N PRO A 166 12.64 -4.02 -10.07
CA PRO A 166 13.98 -3.45 -10.18
C PRO A 166 14.21 -2.42 -9.06
N VAL A 167 15.38 -1.80 -9.05
CA VAL A 167 15.65 -0.67 -8.13
C VAL A 167 14.87 0.54 -8.61
N SER A 168 13.61 0.60 -8.21
CA SER A 168 12.63 1.63 -8.54
C SER A 168 11.65 1.84 -7.39
N ILE A 169 11.11 3.03 -7.26
CA ILE A 169 10.09 3.37 -6.26
C ILE A 169 8.67 2.91 -6.64
N THR A 170 8.47 2.45 -7.87
CA THR A 170 7.13 2.21 -8.47
C THR A 170 6.24 1.35 -7.59
N GLU A 171 6.72 0.21 -7.08
CA GLU A 171 5.90 -0.67 -6.23
C GLU A 171 5.57 -0.04 -4.87
N SER A 172 6.50 0.74 -4.29
CA SER A 172 6.26 1.48 -3.05
C SER A 172 5.23 2.60 -3.24
N MET A 173 5.29 3.31 -4.36
CA MET A 173 4.29 4.33 -4.72
C MET A 173 2.94 3.70 -5.05
N ALA A 174 2.93 2.58 -5.75
CA ALA A 174 1.68 1.86 -6.02
C ALA A 174 0.98 1.44 -4.70
N LEU A 175 1.75 0.97 -3.73
CA LEU A 175 1.21 0.60 -2.43
C LEU A 175 0.79 1.83 -1.61
N PHE A 176 1.56 2.93 -1.66
CA PHE A 176 1.20 4.21 -1.04
C PHE A 176 -0.12 4.76 -1.56
N TRP A 177 -0.30 4.82 -2.88
CA TRP A 177 -1.53 5.32 -3.47
C TRP A 177 -2.71 4.39 -3.26
N HIS A 178 -2.48 3.08 -3.21
CA HIS A 178 -3.54 2.13 -2.86
C HIS A 178 -3.97 2.26 -1.39
N ASP A 179 -3.06 2.61 -0.49
CA ASP A 179 -3.37 2.93 0.90
C ASP A 179 -4.11 4.28 1.01
N HIS A 180 -3.70 5.29 0.23
CA HIS A 180 -4.29 6.62 0.21
C HIS A 180 -5.68 6.63 -0.43
N PHE A 181 -5.85 5.95 -1.58
CA PHE A 181 -7.11 5.79 -2.31
C PHE A 181 -7.69 4.39 -2.08
N ALA A 182 -7.85 4.04 -0.81
CA ALA A 182 -8.21 2.70 -0.41
C ALA A 182 -9.53 2.25 -1.01
N THR A 183 -9.49 1.12 -1.73
CA THR A 183 -10.64 0.40 -2.25
C THR A 183 -10.49 -1.08 -1.92
N SER A 184 -11.58 -1.75 -1.54
CA SER A 184 -11.51 -3.16 -1.16
C SER A 184 -12.28 -4.04 -2.15
N HIS A 185 -11.68 -5.18 -2.51
CA HIS A 185 -12.34 -6.20 -3.32
C HIS A 185 -13.57 -6.79 -2.63
N SER A 186 -13.69 -6.67 -1.32
CA SER A 186 -14.85 -7.12 -0.56
C SER A 186 -16.17 -6.44 -0.98
N LYS A 187 -16.09 -5.24 -1.59
CA LYS A 187 -17.23 -4.52 -2.15
C LYS A 187 -17.08 -4.30 -3.66
N VAL A 188 -15.86 -4.03 -4.13
CA VAL A 188 -15.56 -3.95 -5.57
C VAL A 188 -15.27 -5.36 -6.07
N PHE A 189 -16.30 -6.12 -6.34
CA PHE A 189 -16.17 -7.52 -6.76
C PHE A 189 -15.70 -7.71 -8.22
N TYR A 190 -15.50 -6.62 -8.97
CA TYR A 190 -14.95 -6.65 -10.32
C TYR A 190 -13.42 -6.65 -10.32
N PRO A 191 -12.76 -7.77 -10.63
CA PRO A 191 -11.29 -7.81 -10.67
C PRO A 191 -10.71 -6.90 -11.75
N GLN A 192 -11.44 -6.67 -12.85
CA GLN A 192 -11.06 -5.72 -13.89
C GLN A 192 -10.95 -4.29 -13.37
N ALA A 193 -11.93 -3.84 -12.57
CA ALA A 193 -11.92 -2.50 -11.99
C ALA A 193 -10.77 -2.31 -10.99
N MET A 194 -10.49 -3.33 -10.18
CA MET A 194 -9.35 -3.30 -9.24
C MET A 194 -8.00 -3.31 -9.98
N PHE A 195 -7.88 -4.09 -11.06
CA PHE A 195 -6.70 -4.08 -11.91
C PHE A 195 -6.52 -2.72 -12.57
N GLU A 196 -7.58 -2.14 -13.15
CA GLU A 196 -7.52 -0.82 -13.77
C GLU A 196 -7.06 0.26 -12.79
N GLN A 197 -7.60 0.29 -11.57
CA GLN A 197 -7.13 1.22 -10.54
C GLN A 197 -5.64 1.05 -10.25
N ASN A 198 -5.15 -0.18 -10.17
CA ASN A 198 -3.73 -0.47 -9.98
C ASN A 198 -2.89 0.06 -11.17
N GLN A 199 -3.37 -0.09 -12.43
CA GLN A 199 -2.68 0.46 -13.60
C GLN A 199 -2.67 1.99 -13.60
N VAL A 200 -3.80 2.63 -13.27
CA VAL A 200 -3.88 4.10 -13.12
C VAL A 200 -2.88 4.62 -12.10
N ILE A 201 -2.76 3.95 -10.97
CA ILE A 201 -1.79 4.28 -9.93
C ILE A 201 -0.35 4.16 -10.45
N ARG A 202 -0.02 3.09 -11.18
CA ARG A 202 1.33 2.87 -11.74
C ARG A 202 1.70 3.91 -12.79
N GLU A 203 0.75 4.24 -13.66
CA GLU A 203 0.96 5.18 -14.76
C GLU A 203 1.10 6.63 -14.29
N HIS A 204 0.38 7.01 -13.22
CA HIS A 204 0.28 8.40 -12.79
C HIS A 204 0.82 8.69 -11.39
N GLY A 205 1.21 7.68 -10.63
CA GLY A 205 1.58 7.83 -9.22
C GLY A 205 2.88 8.62 -8.97
N LEU A 206 3.76 8.71 -9.95
CA LEU A 206 4.97 9.57 -9.92
C LEU A 206 4.80 10.87 -10.71
N GLY A 207 3.68 11.03 -11.39
CA GLY A 207 3.34 12.19 -12.21
C GLY A 207 2.48 13.20 -11.47
N ASN A 208 1.51 13.74 -12.19
CA ASN A 208 0.64 14.82 -11.73
C ASN A 208 -0.49 14.31 -10.82
N PHE A 209 -0.55 14.80 -9.58
CA PHE A 209 -1.57 14.40 -8.60
C PHE A 209 -3.00 14.72 -9.04
N LYS A 210 -3.23 15.86 -9.70
CA LYS A 210 -4.56 16.22 -10.22
C LYS A 210 -5.06 15.19 -11.23
N THR A 211 -4.17 14.76 -12.12
CA THR A 211 -4.49 13.71 -13.10
C THR A 211 -4.81 12.38 -12.42
N LEU A 212 -3.98 11.99 -11.43
CA LEU A 212 -4.21 10.79 -10.65
C LEU A 212 -5.54 10.85 -9.89
N LEU A 213 -5.79 11.95 -9.17
CA LEU A 213 -7.01 12.16 -8.39
C LEU A 213 -8.26 12.05 -9.28
N ARG A 214 -8.26 12.70 -10.45
CA ARG A 214 -9.37 12.62 -11.42
C ARG A 214 -9.61 11.19 -11.91
N LYS A 215 -8.54 10.50 -12.32
CA LYS A 215 -8.64 9.13 -12.82
C LYS A 215 -9.15 8.15 -11.75
N ILE A 216 -8.72 8.30 -10.51
CA ILE A 216 -9.23 7.51 -9.39
C ILE A 216 -10.68 7.86 -9.07
N THR A 217 -11.01 9.14 -8.97
CA THR A 217 -12.37 9.63 -8.65
C THR A 217 -13.43 9.08 -9.60
N PHE A 218 -13.13 9.11 -10.90
CA PHE A 218 -14.06 8.64 -11.94
C PHE A 218 -13.78 7.20 -12.38
N GLY A 219 -12.85 6.52 -11.76
CA GLY A 219 -12.56 5.11 -11.99
C GLY A 219 -13.61 4.19 -11.36
N PRO A 220 -13.94 3.05 -12.01
CA PRO A 220 -15.03 2.18 -11.59
C PRO A 220 -14.83 1.61 -10.19
N ALA A 221 -13.61 1.29 -9.78
CA ALA A 221 -13.35 0.75 -8.45
C ALA A 221 -13.76 1.73 -7.34
N MET A 222 -13.36 3.02 -7.44
CA MET A 222 -13.70 4.04 -6.48
C MET A 222 -15.19 4.38 -6.52
N MET A 223 -15.78 4.48 -7.71
CA MET A 223 -17.20 4.76 -7.88
C MET A 223 -18.08 3.68 -7.25
N ILE A 224 -17.69 2.41 -7.33
CA ILE A 224 -18.36 1.29 -6.67
C ILE A 224 -18.11 1.33 -5.18
N TRP A 225 -16.88 1.55 -4.77
CA TRP A 225 -16.48 1.53 -3.36
C TRP A 225 -17.22 2.55 -2.52
N LEU A 226 -17.36 3.77 -3.03
CA LEU A 226 -18.03 4.88 -2.34
C LEU A 226 -19.45 5.18 -2.83
N ASP A 227 -20.05 4.28 -3.64
CA ASP A 227 -21.43 4.35 -4.16
C ASP A 227 -21.71 5.62 -5.00
N THR A 228 -20.68 6.23 -5.60
CA THR A 228 -20.84 7.44 -6.44
C THR A 228 -21.64 7.14 -7.70
N HIS A 229 -21.54 5.92 -8.25
CA HIS A 229 -22.24 5.46 -9.45
C HIS A 229 -23.78 5.50 -9.36
N GLY A 230 -24.32 5.65 -8.15
CA GLY A 230 -25.77 5.77 -7.91
C GLY A 230 -26.22 7.18 -7.52
N SER A 231 -25.30 8.16 -7.53
CA SER A 231 -25.56 9.53 -7.07
C SER A 231 -26.40 10.30 -8.09
N LYS A 232 -27.52 10.87 -7.63
CA LYS A 232 -28.50 11.60 -8.45
C LYS A 232 -28.90 12.90 -7.80
N LYS A 233 -29.26 13.93 -8.58
CA LYS A 233 -29.68 15.24 -8.11
C LYS A 233 -30.74 15.25 -7.00
N ARG A 234 -31.60 14.22 -6.93
CA ARG A 234 -32.62 14.11 -5.86
C ARG A 234 -32.11 13.39 -4.63
N HIS A 235 -31.00 12.70 -4.72
CA HIS A 235 -30.37 11.91 -3.67
C HIS A 235 -28.85 11.91 -3.89
N PRO A 236 -28.18 13.07 -3.71
CA PRO A 236 -26.73 13.15 -3.76
C PRO A 236 -26.12 12.21 -2.72
N ASN A 237 -25.03 11.56 -3.07
CA ASN A 237 -24.31 10.68 -2.16
C ASN A 237 -23.20 11.44 -1.45
N GLU A 238 -23.41 11.77 -0.16
CA GLU A 238 -22.43 12.49 0.65
C GLU A 238 -21.19 11.67 0.99
N ASN A 239 -21.25 10.34 0.91
CA ASN A 239 -20.14 9.51 1.32
C ASN A 239 -18.86 9.82 0.51
N PHE A 240 -18.98 9.85 -0.83
CA PHE A 240 -17.84 10.20 -1.67
C PHE A 240 -17.37 11.65 -1.44
N GLY A 241 -18.28 12.61 -1.36
CA GLY A 241 -17.96 14.02 -1.10
C GLY A 241 -17.15 14.19 0.20
N ARG A 242 -17.57 13.51 1.26
CA ARG A 242 -16.87 13.50 2.55
C ARG A 242 -15.48 12.92 2.46
N GLU A 243 -15.34 11.70 1.89
CA GLU A 243 -14.06 11.01 1.82
C GLU A 243 -13.07 11.74 0.90
N LEU A 244 -13.55 12.35 -0.18
CA LEU A 244 -12.73 13.19 -1.06
C LEU A 244 -12.08 14.35 -0.27
N LEU A 245 -12.85 15.03 0.56
CA LEU A 245 -12.35 16.16 1.35
C LEU A 245 -11.51 15.70 2.55
N GLU A 246 -11.98 14.71 3.28
CA GLU A 246 -11.38 14.27 4.55
C GLU A 246 -10.13 13.41 4.37
N LEU A 247 -10.21 12.38 3.50
CA LEU A 247 -9.18 11.36 3.41
C LEU A 247 -8.24 11.52 2.21
N PHE A 248 -8.73 12.14 1.12
CA PHE A 248 -7.97 12.17 -0.12
C PHE A 248 -7.31 13.52 -0.41
N THR A 249 -7.80 14.64 0.18
CA THR A 249 -7.32 15.96 -0.21
C THR A 249 -7.07 16.95 0.94
N LEU A 250 -8.10 17.40 1.66
CA LEU A 250 -7.96 18.54 2.60
C LEU A 250 -7.59 18.09 4.02
N GLY A 251 -7.99 16.91 4.42
CA GLY A 251 -7.91 16.48 5.82
C GLY A 251 -9.04 17.04 6.68
N VAL A 252 -9.16 16.53 7.91
CA VAL A 252 -10.21 16.87 8.87
C VAL A 252 -10.17 18.37 9.22
N ASP A 253 -11.32 18.97 9.48
CA ASP A 253 -11.51 20.36 9.95
C ASP A 253 -11.21 21.47 8.91
N ASN A 254 -10.93 21.14 7.65
CA ASN A 254 -10.64 22.12 6.60
C ASN A 254 -11.82 22.34 5.62
N TYR A 255 -13.00 21.89 5.96
CA TYR A 255 -14.25 22.02 5.20
C TYR A 255 -15.45 22.02 6.14
N THR A 256 -16.59 22.45 5.64
CA THR A 256 -17.87 22.46 6.38
C THR A 256 -18.78 21.31 5.93
N GLN A 257 -19.88 21.07 6.65
CA GLN A 257 -20.90 20.12 6.21
C GLN A 257 -21.57 20.58 4.91
N GLU A 258 -21.77 21.88 4.73
CA GLU A 258 -22.30 22.45 3.50
C GLU A 258 -21.37 22.18 2.32
N ASP A 259 -20.03 22.24 2.50
CA ASP A 259 -19.08 21.89 1.43
C ASP A 259 -19.22 20.43 1.02
N ILE A 260 -19.45 19.51 1.96
CA ILE A 260 -19.70 18.10 1.63
C ILE A 260 -20.98 17.96 0.78
N GLU A 261 -22.08 18.63 1.19
CA GLU A 261 -23.35 18.58 0.48
C GLU A 261 -23.22 19.14 -0.94
N GLU A 262 -22.56 20.29 -1.09
CA GLU A 262 -22.35 20.93 -2.39
C GLU A 262 -21.41 20.13 -3.32
N ALA A 263 -20.33 19.57 -2.77
CA ALA A 263 -19.48 18.64 -3.51
C ALA A 263 -20.30 17.41 -3.96
N SER A 264 -21.11 16.84 -3.08
CA SER A 264 -21.92 15.66 -3.40
C SER A 264 -22.93 15.94 -4.52
N ARG A 265 -23.51 17.15 -4.58
CA ARG A 265 -24.36 17.62 -5.68
C ARG A 265 -23.59 17.69 -7.00
N ALA A 266 -22.33 18.16 -6.95
CA ALA A 266 -21.47 18.26 -8.13
C ALA A 266 -21.05 16.88 -8.68
N PHE A 267 -20.95 15.85 -7.82
CA PHE A 267 -20.65 14.48 -8.23
C PHE A 267 -21.87 13.64 -8.58
N THR A 268 -23.06 14.24 -8.75
CA THR A 268 -24.23 13.56 -9.30
C THR A 268 -24.12 13.37 -10.81
N GLY A 269 -24.72 12.32 -11.35
CA GLY A 269 -24.77 12.03 -12.78
C GLY A 269 -23.60 11.22 -13.35
N TYR A 270 -22.58 10.91 -12.54
CA TYR A 270 -21.53 9.99 -12.95
C TYR A 270 -21.98 8.54 -12.70
N VAL A 271 -21.82 7.69 -13.70
CA VAL A 271 -22.20 6.28 -13.67
C VAL A 271 -21.07 5.43 -14.25
N THR A 272 -20.96 4.17 -13.82
CA THR A 272 -19.97 3.24 -14.36
C THR A 272 -20.61 2.07 -15.08
N ASN A 273 -19.93 1.54 -16.09
CA ASN A 273 -20.34 0.34 -16.82
C ASN A 273 -20.38 -0.88 -15.85
N GLY A 274 -21.36 -1.74 -16.04
CA GLY A 274 -21.44 -3.02 -15.34
C GLY A 274 -22.24 -3.02 -14.05
N LEU A 275 -22.78 -1.87 -13.61
CA LEU A 275 -23.68 -1.80 -12.46
C LEU A 275 -25.12 -1.41 -12.82
N LEU A 276 -25.33 -0.89 -14.01
CA LEU A 276 -26.64 -0.51 -14.52
C LEU A 276 -27.02 -1.48 -15.63
N THR A 277 -27.80 -2.47 -15.29
CA THR A 277 -28.53 -3.33 -16.20
C THR A 277 -29.47 -2.47 -17.05
N ASN A 278 -29.58 -2.57 -18.31
CA ASN A 278 -30.43 -1.86 -19.23
C ASN A 278 -29.87 -0.61 -19.94
N TYR A 279 -28.58 -0.35 -19.87
CA TYR A 279 -27.99 0.73 -20.64
C TYR A 279 -26.97 0.19 -21.64
N ASP A 280 -27.27 0.41 -22.91
CA ASP A 280 -26.35 0.15 -24.04
C ASP A 280 -25.23 1.19 -24.00
N PHE A 281 -24.29 0.99 -23.11
CA PHE A 281 -23.05 1.74 -23.12
C PHE A 281 -22.08 1.09 -24.09
N ASN A 282 -22.13 1.46 -25.32
CA ASN A 282 -21.18 1.10 -26.39
C ASN A 282 -19.79 1.62 -26.08
N THR A 283 -19.28 1.43 -24.88
CA THR A 283 -18.10 2.14 -24.47
C THR A 283 -17.22 1.36 -23.54
N GLN A 284 -16.00 1.62 -23.72
CA GLN A 284 -14.81 1.29 -22.96
C GLN A 284 -15.06 0.88 -21.51
N VAL A 285 -14.61 -0.31 -21.16
CA VAL A 285 -14.41 -0.75 -19.79
C VAL A 285 -13.60 0.34 -19.08
N GLY A 286 -14.08 0.79 -17.93
CA GLY A 286 -13.20 1.52 -17.03
C GLY A 286 -13.41 3.02 -16.86
N TRP A 287 -14.41 3.67 -17.43
CA TRP A 287 -14.63 5.10 -17.24
C TRP A 287 -16.03 5.41 -16.75
N GLY A 288 -16.14 6.40 -15.84
CA GLY A 288 -17.42 7.00 -15.49
C GLY A 288 -18.06 7.62 -16.72
N VAL A 289 -19.31 7.26 -16.97
CA VAL A 289 -20.13 7.85 -18.02
C VAL A 289 -20.99 8.94 -17.39
N TRP A 290 -21.09 10.08 -18.08
CA TRP A 290 -21.92 11.18 -17.66
C TRP A 290 -23.38 11.00 -18.10
N TRP A 291 -24.32 11.31 -17.18
CA TRP A 291 -25.75 11.25 -17.43
C TRP A 291 -26.45 12.54 -16.99
N ASP A 292 -26.80 13.37 -17.97
CA ASP A 292 -27.42 14.68 -17.75
C ASP A 292 -28.68 14.64 -16.87
N ASP A 293 -29.55 13.66 -17.05
CA ASP A 293 -30.81 13.55 -16.29
C ASP A 293 -30.59 13.34 -14.78
N TRP A 294 -29.43 12.86 -14.41
CA TRP A 294 -29.09 12.59 -13.01
C TRP A 294 -28.28 13.71 -12.36
N HIS A 295 -27.63 14.56 -13.16
CA HIS A 295 -26.79 15.63 -12.64
C HIS A 295 -27.62 16.79 -12.09
N ASP A 296 -27.10 17.41 -11.02
CA ASP A 296 -27.58 18.64 -10.44
C ASP A 296 -26.90 19.85 -11.08
N PHE A 297 -27.61 20.51 -11.99
CA PHE A 297 -27.14 21.71 -12.70
C PHE A 297 -27.39 23.02 -11.93
N ASP A 298 -27.96 22.98 -10.74
CA ASP A 298 -28.20 24.20 -9.97
C ASP A 298 -26.86 24.75 -9.44
N GLU A 299 -26.86 26.06 -9.17
CA GLU A 299 -25.72 26.77 -8.57
C GLU A 299 -25.30 26.12 -7.24
N LYS A 300 -24.00 26.03 -6.98
CA LYS A 300 -23.39 25.45 -5.80
C LYS A 300 -22.37 26.42 -5.22
N THR A 301 -22.31 26.52 -3.90
CA THR A 301 -21.27 27.28 -3.19
C THR A 301 -20.35 26.30 -2.47
N PHE A 302 -19.11 26.16 -2.95
CA PHE A 302 -18.14 25.21 -2.45
C PHE A 302 -16.83 25.90 -2.10
N LEU A 303 -16.34 25.74 -0.88
CA LEU A 303 -15.14 26.38 -0.33
C LEU A 303 -15.09 27.90 -0.64
N GLY A 304 -16.24 28.57 -0.49
CA GLY A 304 -16.40 30.01 -0.72
C GLY A 304 -16.51 30.45 -2.18
N GLN A 305 -16.48 29.54 -3.14
CA GLN A 305 -16.66 29.82 -4.57
C GLN A 305 -18.07 29.40 -5.03
N THR A 306 -18.75 30.26 -5.76
CA THR A 306 -20.12 30.02 -6.23
C THR A 306 -20.15 29.86 -7.75
N GLY A 307 -20.79 28.80 -8.24
CA GLY A 307 -20.93 28.51 -9.67
C GLY A 307 -21.68 27.20 -9.95
N ASN A 308 -21.75 26.88 -11.22
CA ASN A 308 -22.40 25.65 -11.71
C ASN A 308 -21.37 24.50 -11.81
N TRP A 309 -20.88 24.07 -10.64
CA TRP A 309 -19.77 23.16 -10.53
C TRP A 309 -20.16 21.71 -10.85
N THR A 310 -19.32 21.04 -11.64
CA THR A 310 -19.27 19.58 -11.81
C THR A 310 -18.16 18.99 -10.91
N GLY A 311 -18.02 17.67 -10.88
CA GLY A 311 -16.96 17.02 -10.10
C GLY A 311 -15.54 17.47 -10.51
N ASP A 312 -15.32 17.81 -11.78
CA ASP A 312 -14.03 18.30 -12.28
C ASP A 312 -13.68 19.68 -11.71
N GLU A 313 -14.66 20.60 -11.68
CA GLU A 313 -14.45 21.92 -11.07
C GLU A 313 -14.25 21.82 -9.56
N ILE A 314 -14.96 20.92 -8.87
CA ILE A 314 -14.73 20.65 -7.44
C ILE A 314 -13.30 20.23 -7.19
N ILE A 315 -12.74 19.31 -7.99
CA ILE A 315 -11.33 18.90 -7.88
C ILE A 315 -10.39 20.10 -8.09
N ASN A 316 -10.68 20.98 -9.07
CA ASN A 316 -9.86 22.17 -9.29
C ASN A 316 -9.87 23.11 -8.08
N ILE A 317 -11.04 23.37 -7.51
CA ILE A 317 -11.19 24.25 -6.34
C ILE A 317 -10.48 23.68 -5.11
N ILE A 318 -10.51 22.35 -4.91
CA ILE A 318 -9.77 21.66 -3.85
C ILE A 318 -8.26 21.87 -4.00
N LEU A 319 -7.73 21.77 -5.21
CA LEU A 319 -6.29 21.94 -5.49
C LEU A 319 -5.80 23.37 -5.34
N GLU A 320 -6.69 24.36 -5.30
CA GLU A 320 -6.35 25.76 -4.97
C GLU A 320 -6.17 25.99 -3.46
N GLN A 321 -6.60 25.04 -2.61
CA GLN A 321 -6.47 25.15 -1.17
C GLN A 321 -5.05 24.75 -0.71
N SER A 322 -4.43 25.56 0.14
CA SER A 322 -3.10 25.27 0.71
C SER A 322 -3.06 23.98 1.51
N GLU A 323 -4.16 23.65 2.15
CA GLU A 323 -4.36 22.46 2.99
C GLU A 323 -4.17 21.17 2.17
N THR A 324 -4.56 21.16 0.89
CA THR A 324 -4.39 20.00 0.01
C THR A 324 -2.92 19.63 -0.18
N SER A 325 -2.06 20.60 -0.46
CA SER A 325 -0.64 20.35 -0.66
C SER A 325 0.05 19.91 0.65
N LEU A 326 -0.31 20.53 1.77
CA LEU A 326 0.19 20.18 3.10
C LEU A 326 -0.23 18.77 3.49
N PHE A 327 -1.51 18.44 3.36
CA PHE A 327 -2.05 17.11 3.69
C PHE A 327 -1.38 15.99 2.88
N LEU A 328 -1.25 16.20 1.57
CA LEU A 328 -0.62 15.22 0.69
C LEU A 328 0.87 15.03 1.04
N CYS A 329 1.60 16.11 1.26
CA CYS A 329 3.01 16.05 1.63
C CYS A 329 3.22 15.44 3.02
N GLU A 330 2.30 15.65 3.96
CA GLU A 330 2.30 14.97 5.26
C GLU A 330 2.13 13.45 5.11
N LYS A 331 1.22 13.00 4.24
CA LYS A 331 1.04 11.57 3.92
C LYS A 331 2.30 10.96 3.30
N ILE A 332 2.92 11.62 2.31
CA ILE A 332 4.18 11.20 1.69
C ILE A 332 5.30 11.15 2.73
N TYR A 333 5.43 12.18 3.56
CA TYR A 333 6.41 12.21 4.64
C TYR A 333 6.22 11.02 5.59
N LYS A 334 5.00 10.78 6.09
CA LYS A 334 4.70 9.65 6.97
C LYS A 334 5.04 8.33 6.29
N TRP A 335 4.79 8.18 5.01
CA TRP A 335 5.10 6.95 4.29
C TRP A 335 6.61 6.67 4.18
N TYR A 336 7.43 7.69 3.89
CA TYR A 336 8.86 7.48 3.62
C TYR A 336 9.77 7.82 4.78
N VAL A 337 9.38 8.72 5.68
CA VAL A 337 10.25 9.21 6.76
C VAL A 337 9.87 8.63 8.11
N TYR A 338 8.83 9.17 8.76
CA TYR A 338 8.44 8.75 10.10
C TYR A 338 7.00 9.15 10.45
N GLU A 339 6.40 8.49 11.48
CA GLU A 339 5.03 8.77 11.94
C GLU A 339 4.84 10.18 12.53
N THR A 340 5.87 10.76 13.13
CA THR A 340 5.84 12.12 13.63
C THR A 340 6.42 13.06 12.59
N VAL A 341 5.65 14.06 12.22
CA VAL A 341 5.97 14.97 11.12
C VAL A 341 6.90 16.10 11.58
N ASP A 342 7.85 16.46 10.74
CA ASP A 342 8.56 17.75 10.79
C ASP A 342 7.82 18.74 9.90
N GLU A 343 7.16 19.72 10.51
CA GLU A 343 6.32 20.68 9.81
C GLU A 343 7.10 21.55 8.82
N ASN A 344 8.39 21.80 9.07
CA ASN A 344 9.23 22.60 8.15
C ASN A 344 9.51 21.82 6.86
N ILE A 345 9.83 20.52 6.99
CA ILE A 345 10.04 19.64 5.83
C ILE A 345 8.76 19.52 5.01
N VAL A 346 7.63 19.28 5.67
CA VAL A 346 6.32 19.15 4.99
C VAL A 346 5.94 20.46 4.30
N SER A 347 6.15 21.60 4.95
CA SER A 347 5.87 22.91 4.33
C SER A 347 6.72 23.15 3.08
N GLU A 348 8.00 22.75 3.10
CA GLU A 348 8.87 22.88 1.93
C GLU A 348 8.46 21.93 0.81
N MET A 349 8.11 20.68 1.15
CA MET A 349 7.55 19.72 0.20
C MET A 349 6.26 20.25 -0.44
N ALA A 350 5.37 20.88 0.34
CA ALA A 350 4.12 21.45 -0.14
C ALA A 350 4.35 22.65 -1.08
N ASN A 351 5.32 23.52 -0.76
CA ASN A 351 5.71 24.62 -1.65
C ASN A 351 6.20 24.07 -3.00
N ILE A 352 7.10 23.08 -2.99
CA ILE A 352 7.61 22.43 -4.20
C ILE A 352 6.47 21.81 -5.01
N LEU A 353 5.52 21.16 -4.34
CA LEU A 353 4.36 20.54 -5.00
C LEU A 353 3.52 21.56 -5.74
N VAL A 354 3.21 22.69 -5.10
CA VAL A 354 2.43 23.80 -5.71
C VAL A 354 3.21 24.47 -6.84
N GLU A 355 4.49 24.79 -6.64
CA GLU A 355 5.35 25.42 -7.65
C GLU A 355 5.52 24.55 -8.91
N ASN A 356 5.38 23.23 -8.79
CA ASN A 356 5.46 22.29 -9.90
C ASN A 356 4.07 21.76 -10.32
N ASP A 357 3.00 22.53 -10.13
CA ASP A 357 1.63 22.20 -10.57
C ASP A 357 1.19 20.80 -10.16
N TYR A 358 1.45 20.43 -8.90
CA TYR A 358 1.13 19.12 -8.30
C TYR A 358 1.88 17.91 -8.91
N GLU A 359 3.06 18.12 -9.50
CA GLU A 359 3.95 17.01 -9.88
C GLU A 359 4.60 16.39 -8.64
N ILE A 360 4.49 15.05 -8.50
CA ILE A 360 4.98 14.31 -7.32
C ILE A 360 6.49 14.11 -7.35
N ARG A 361 7.07 13.89 -8.53
CA ARG A 361 8.49 13.57 -8.67
C ARG A 361 9.42 14.63 -8.06
N PRO A 362 9.25 15.94 -8.29
CA PRO A 362 10.08 16.97 -7.66
C PRO A 362 10.05 16.96 -6.13
N VAL A 363 8.91 16.60 -5.54
CA VAL A 363 8.75 16.47 -4.08
C VAL A 363 9.59 15.31 -3.53
N LEU A 364 9.60 14.18 -4.23
CA LEU A 364 10.40 13.01 -3.86
C LEU A 364 11.89 13.24 -4.09
N GLU A 365 12.28 13.91 -5.18
CA GLU A 365 13.65 14.33 -5.45
C GLU A 365 14.18 15.22 -4.33
N PHE A 366 13.41 16.22 -3.92
CA PHE A 366 13.74 17.06 -2.78
C PHE A 366 13.92 16.23 -1.52
N LEU A 367 12.91 15.44 -1.14
CA LEU A 367 12.92 14.66 0.10
C LEU A 367 14.14 13.73 0.17
N PHE A 368 14.40 12.97 -0.88
CA PHE A 368 15.48 11.99 -0.93
C PHE A 368 16.87 12.59 -1.20
N SER A 369 16.97 13.87 -1.51
CA SER A 369 18.25 14.56 -1.62
C SER A 369 18.70 15.24 -0.33
N THR A 370 17.80 15.47 0.63
CA THR A 370 18.12 16.20 1.87
C THR A 370 18.91 15.35 2.88
N GLU A 371 19.91 15.95 3.53
CA GLU A 371 20.62 15.32 4.64
C GLU A 371 19.66 14.89 5.76
N TYR A 372 18.59 15.64 5.97
CA TYR A 372 17.55 15.35 6.96
C TYR A 372 16.97 13.92 6.83
N PHE A 373 16.62 13.50 5.61
CA PHE A 373 16.07 12.16 5.36
C PHE A 373 17.01 11.04 5.86
N TYR A 374 18.31 11.30 5.87
CA TYR A 374 19.34 10.34 6.27
C TYR A 374 19.84 10.54 7.70
N ASP A 375 19.17 11.37 8.50
CA ASP A 375 19.55 11.55 9.90
C ASP A 375 19.62 10.20 10.64
N SER A 376 20.60 10.07 11.48
CA SER A 376 20.85 8.83 12.24
C SER A 376 19.65 8.39 13.10
N ALA A 377 18.86 9.34 13.60
CA ALA A 377 17.64 9.07 14.38
C ALA A 377 16.52 8.47 13.51
N LEU A 378 16.53 8.72 12.20
CA LEU A 378 15.56 8.19 11.24
C LEU A 378 15.97 6.81 10.70
N ARG A 379 17.25 6.45 10.78
CA ARG A 379 17.75 5.14 10.31
C ARG A 379 17.23 4.02 11.20
N GLY A 380 16.62 3.01 10.57
CA GLY A 380 16.03 1.87 11.28
C GLY A 380 14.81 2.19 12.15
N SER A 381 14.29 3.42 12.14
CA SER A 381 13.17 3.85 12.98
C SER A 381 11.80 3.39 12.49
N LYS A 382 11.65 3.11 11.18
CA LYS A 382 10.38 2.74 10.57
C LYS A 382 10.03 1.27 10.87
N ILE A 383 8.86 1.03 11.43
CA ILE A 383 8.30 -0.32 11.54
C ILE A 383 7.86 -0.78 10.15
N ARG A 384 8.47 -1.87 9.67
CA ARG A 384 8.15 -2.43 8.34
C ARG A 384 6.74 -2.99 8.31
N ASN A 385 6.01 -2.68 7.26
CA ASN A 385 4.71 -3.27 7.02
C ASN A 385 4.82 -4.79 6.71
N PRO A 386 3.74 -5.56 6.80
CA PRO A 386 3.75 -7.00 6.56
C PRO A 386 4.36 -7.40 5.20
N ILE A 387 4.01 -6.67 4.13
CA ILE A 387 4.53 -6.94 2.77
C ILE A 387 6.06 -6.76 2.74
N SER A 388 6.55 -5.64 3.28
CA SER A 388 8.00 -5.39 3.34
C SER A 388 8.76 -6.42 4.16
N VAL A 389 8.13 -7.04 5.17
CA VAL A 389 8.77 -8.10 5.96
C VAL A 389 8.86 -9.38 5.15
N ILE A 390 7.78 -9.82 4.53
CA ILE A 390 7.70 -11.11 3.85
C ILE A 390 8.36 -11.03 2.48
N GLN A 391 7.87 -10.18 1.59
CA GLN A 391 8.44 -10.04 0.24
C GLN A 391 9.88 -9.49 0.28
N GLY A 392 10.17 -8.68 1.30
CA GLY A 392 11.54 -8.28 1.56
C GLY A 392 12.46 -9.45 1.88
N THR A 393 12.00 -10.43 2.65
CA THR A 393 12.79 -11.64 2.94
C THR A 393 12.91 -12.52 1.70
N VAL A 394 11.81 -12.80 1.00
CA VAL A 394 11.80 -13.58 -0.25
C VAL A 394 12.78 -12.97 -1.26
N ARG A 395 12.70 -11.65 -1.48
CA ARG A 395 13.55 -10.91 -2.42
C ARG A 395 15.02 -10.89 -2.00
N GLN A 396 15.29 -10.62 -0.72
CA GLN A 396 16.66 -10.42 -0.21
C GLN A 396 17.48 -11.69 -0.22
N PHE A 397 16.83 -12.84 -0.03
CA PHE A 397 17.46 -14.15 0.01
C PHE A 397 17.19 -14.99 -1.26
N ASP A 398 16.54 -14.37 -2.25
CA ASP A 398 16.25 -14.97 -3.57
C ASP A 398 15.50 -16.30 -3.47
N LEU A 399 14.56 -16.39 -2.53
CA LEU A 399 13.77 -17.59 -2.33
C LEU A 399 12.80 -17.80 -3.49
N SER A 400 12.66 -19.06 -3.92
CA SER A 400 11.75 -19.42 -4.98
C SER A 400 10.30 -19.31 -4.51
N GLU A 401 9.48 -18.57 -5.27
CA GLU A 401 8.06 -18.42 -4.94
C GLU A 401 7.27 -19.72 -5.06
N SER A 402 7.69 -20.63 -5.95
CA SER A 402 7.12 -21.97 -6.07
C SER A 402 7.42 -22.89 -4.90
N ALA A 403 8.29 -22.47 -3.98
CA ALA A 403 8.62 -23.21 -2.78
C ALA A 403 7.62 -22.99 -1.62
N PHE A 404 6.68 -22.07 -1.79
CA PHE A 404 5.68 -21.78 -0.78
C PHE A 404 4.39 -22.57 -1.05
N PRO A 405 3.71 -23.08 0.00
CA PRO A 405 2.41 -23.71 -0.16
C PRO A 405 1.39 -22.81 -0.86
N ASP A 406 0.45 -23.42 -1.55
CA ASP A 406 -0.66 -22.70 -2.18
C ASP A 406 -1.34 -21.74 -1.19
N GLN A 407 -1.62 -20.51 -1.64
CA GLN A 407 -2.24 -19.45 -0.83
C GLN A 407 -1.43 -19.00 0.40
N PHE A 408 -0.17 -19.41 0.54
CA PHE A 408 0.68 -19.02 1.68
C PHE A 408 0.68 -17.51 1.90
N PHE A 409 0.95 -16.74 0.85
CA PHE A 409 1.04 -15.29 0.94
C PHE A 409 -0.30 -14.65 1.30
N LEU A 410 -1.40 -15.09 0.71
CA LEU A 410 -2.75 -14.61 1.01
C LEU A 410 -3.09 -14.80 2.49
N GLN A 411 -2.86 -16.01 3.01
CA GLN A 411 -3.16 -16.32 4.40
C GLN A 411 -2.29 -15.53 5.38
N ILE A 412 -0.99 -15.45 5.11
CA ILE A 412 -0.07 -14.79 6.03
C ILE A 412 -0.31 -13.26 6.07
N TYR A 413 -0.64 -12.63 4.93
CA TYR A 413 -0.98 -11.21 4.89
C TYR A 413 -2.30 -10.91 5.59
N HIS A 414 -3.28 -11.79 5.45
CA HIS A 414 -4.54 -11.69 6.19
C HIS A 414 -4.28 -11.72 7.71
N PHE A 415 -3.46 -12.66 8.22
CA PHE A 415 -3.11 -12.74 9.64
C PHE A 415 -2.29 -11.55 10.13
N LEU A 416 -1.45 -11.01 9.30
CA LEU A 416 -0.64 -9.83 9.62
C LEU A 416 -1.40 -8.51 9.46
N GLY A 417 -2.65 -8.57 8.95
CA GLY A 417 -3.55 -7.43 8.81
C GLY A 417 -3.22 -6.49 7.64
N MET A 418 -2.53 -6.98 6.60
CA MET A 418 -2.26 -6.21 5.38
C MET A 418 -2.32 -7.11 4.14
N LEU A 419 -3.50 -7.32 3.62
CA LEU A 419 -3.68 -8.02 2.35
C LEU A 419 -3.87 -6.97 1.24
N PRO A 420 -3.03 -6.96 0.19
CA PRO A 420 -3.23 -6.07 -0.95
C PRO A 420 -4.65 -6.20 -1.52
N LEU A 421 -5.22 -5.09 -2.00
CA LEU A 421 -6.60 -4.97 -2.50
C LEU A 421 -7.69 -5.25 -1.46
N GLU A 422 -7.32 -5.35 -0.17
CA GLU A 422 -8.27 -5.53 0.94
C GLU A 422 -7.90 -4.64 2.14
N PRO A 423 -7.84 -3.31 1.99
CA PRO A 423 -7.71 -2.44 3.14
C PRO A 423 -8.90 -2.61 4.09
N PRO A 424 -8.73 -2.39 5.41
CA PRO A 424 -9.77 -2.60 6.40
C PRO A 424 -10.98 -1.66 6.20
N ASP A 425 -10.74 -0.46 5.71
CA ASP A 425 -11.75 0.55 5.40
C ASP A 425 -11.22 1.57 4.39
N VAL A 426 -11.98 2.65 4.16
CA VAL A 426 -11.65 3.71 3.21
C VAL A 426 -10.43 4.55 3.62
N SER A 427 -10.06 4.55 4.90
CA SER A 427 -8.88 5.27 5.39
C SER A 427 -7.54 4.52 5.16
N GLY A 428 -7.59 3.30 4.63
CA GLY A 428 -6.43 2.46 4.41
C GLY A 428 -5.93 1.76 5.68
N TRP A 429 -4.65 1.43 5.73
CA TRP A 429 -4.03 0.80 6.89
C TRP A 429 -3.43 1.84 7.82
N ALA A 430 -3.75 1.78 9.11
CA ALA A 430 -3.24 2.73 10.10
C ALA A 430 -1.70 2.75 10.25
N GLY A 431 -1.02 1.70 9.81
CA GLY A 431 0.42 1.67 9.71
C GLY A 431 1.20 1.60 11.02
N TYR A 432 2.52 1.73 10.94
CA TYR A 432 3.47 1.86 12.05
C TYR A 432 3.26 0.87 13.21
N ARG A 433 2.89 1.37 14.40
CA ARG A 433 2.76 0.57 15.64
C ARG A 433 1.62 -0.43 15.55
N THR A 434 0.62 -0.20 14.71
CA THR A 434 -0.50 -1.14 14.51
C THR A 434 -0.05 -2.45 13.87
N TRP A 435 1.10 -2.43 13.16
CA TRP A 435 1.75 -3.64 12.64
C TRP A 435 2.31 -4.56 13.71
N ILE A 436 2.42 -4.10 14.96
CA ILE A 436 2.98 -4.86 16.09
C ILE A 436 1.92 -4.99 17.18
N ASN A 437 1.30 -6.14 17.24
CA ASN A 437 0.29 -6.46 18.22
C ASN A 437 0.48 -7.91 18.73
N SER A 438 -0.38 -8.36 19.65
CA SER A 438 -0.31 -9.68 20.27
C SER A 438 -0.45 -10.85 19.28
N ILE A 439 -0.96 -10.63 18.08
CA ILE A 439 -1.10 -11.64 17.02
C ILE A 439 0.09 -11.53 16.05
N SER A 440 0.35 -10.34 15.52
CA SER A 440 1.31 -10.15 14.44
C SER A 440 2.76 -10.35 14.89
N LEU A 441 3.12 -9.95 16.12
CA LEU A 441 4.51 -10.08 16.60
C LEU A 441 4.97 -11.54 16.71
N PRO A 442 4.21 -12.46 17.32
CA PRO A 442 4.56 -13.88 17.32
C PRO A 442 4.65 -14.49 15.91
N ILE A 443 3.73 -14.10 15.00
CA ILE A 443 3.74 -14.58 13.61
C ILE A 443 5.01 -14.12 12.89
N ARG A 444 5.39 -12.84 13.01
CA ARG A 444 6.63 -12.32 12.43
C ARG A 444 7.87 -13.08 12.91
N LYS A 445 7.92 -13.40 14.20
CA LYS A 445 9.01 -14.19 14.77
C LYS A 445 9.02 -15.63 14.24
N LEU A 446 7.84 -16.25 14.15
CA LEU A 446 7.71 -17.60 13.62
C LEU A 446 8.13 -17.68 12.16
N LEU A 447 7.71 -16.72 11.33
CA LEU A 447 8.08 -16.66 9.91
C LEU A 447 9.59 -16.58 9.72
N SER A 448 10.30 -15.77 10.51
CA SER A 448 11.76 -15.68 10.40
C SER A 448 12.44 -17.02 10.69
N THR A 449 11.88 -17.84 11.58
CA THR A 449 12.37 -19.21 11.83
C THR A 449 11.99 -20.14 10.67
N SER A 450 10.76 -20.04 10.17
CA SER A 450 10.25 -20.87 9.06
C SER A 450 11.07 -20.67 7.78
N PHE A 451 11.50 -19.46 7.48
CA PHE A 451 12.37 -19.19 6.32
C PHE A 451 13.77 -19.84 6.44
N ILE A 452 14.20 -20.25 7.64
CA ILE A 452 15.48 -20.89 7.86
C ILE A 452 15.33 -22.42 7.93
N ASP A 453 14.34 -22.93 8.65
CA ASP A 453 14.19 -24.37 8.91
C ASP A 453 13.15 -25.06 8.02
N GLY A 454 12.41 -24.31 7.21
CA GLY A 454 11.40 -24.82 6.30
C GLY A 454 10.05 -25.15 6.95
N ASN A 455 9.94 -25.07 8.26
CA ASN A 455 8.70 -25.45 8.97
C ASN A 455 7.81 -24.24 9.20
N SER A 456 6.73 -24.12 8.45
CA SER A 456 5.75 -23.06 8.67
C SER A 456 4.41 -23.61 9.20
N PRO A 457 3.61 -22.77 9.90
CA PRO A 457 2.27 -23.17 10.34
C PRO A 457 1.32 -23.47 9.19
N LEU A 458 1.62 -22.96 7.99
CA LEU A 458 0.82 -23.08 6.78
C LEU A 458 1.30 -24.21 5.85
N GLY A 459 2.37 -24.91 6.22
CA GLY A 459 2.93 -26.03 5.46
C GLY A 459 4.46 -25.96 5.37
N GLN A 460 5.05 -27.00 4.80
CA GLN A 460 6.47 -27.08 4.55
C GLN A 460 6.87 -26.10 3.44
N LEU A 461 7.97 -25.38 3.64
CA LEU A 461 8.62 -24.59 2.59
C LEU A 461 9.67 -25.48 1.91
N ASP A 462 9.63 -25.52 0.57
CA ASP A 462 10.56 -26.34 -0.23
C ASP A 462 11.89 -25.63 -0.50
N ASP A 463 11.96 -24.31 -0.21
CA ASP A 463 13.18 -23.51 -0.29
C ASP A 463 13.38 -22.73 1.01
N THR A 464 14.63 -22.59 1.45
CA THR A 464 14.98 -22.00 2.73
C THR A 464 16.26 -21.17 2.64
N ILE A 465 16.45 -20.29 3.62
CA ILE A 465 17.64 -19.47 3.70
C ILE A 465 18.83 -20.33 4.15
N ASP A 466 19.80 -20.56 3.24
CA ASP A 466 21.12 -21.09 3.63
C ASP A 466 21.94 -19.96 4.29
N VAL A 467 21.86 -19.92 5.61
CA VAL A 467 22.53 -18.89 6.42
C VAL A 467 24.06 -18.95 6.25
N ILE A 468 24.62 -20.14 6.00
CA ILE A 468 26.08 -20.30 5.83
C ILE A 468 26.48 -19.78 4.44
N ALA A 469 25.77 -20.17 3.38
CA ALA A 469 26.02 -19.65 2.05
C ALA A 469 25.86 -18.13 2.00
N PHE A 470 24.83 -17.59 2.65
CA PHE A 470 24.62 -16.15 2.76
C PHE A 470 25.79 -15.46 3.48
N ALA A 471 26.22 -15.95 4.65
CA ALA A 471 27.36 -15.40 5.36
C ALA A 471 28.63 -15.43 4.53
N ASN A 472 28.88 -16.54 3.82
CA ASN A 472 30.02 -16.68 2.93
C ASN A 472 29.98 -15.73 1.73
N SER A 473 28.80 -15.40 1.19
CA SER A 473 28.66 -14.40 0.11
C SER A 473 29.05 -12.98 0.56
N MET A 474 28.90 -12.69 1.84
CA MET A 474 29.28 -11.40 2.44
C MET A 474 30.77 -11.37 2.87
N TYR A 475 31.44 -12.52 2.95
CA TYR A 475 32.81 -12.65 3.39
C TYR A 475 33.77 -12.58 2.21
N ASN A 476 34.74 -11.66 2.26
CA ASN A 476 35.83 -11.58 1.32
C ASN A 476 37.19 -11.62 2.05
N PRO A 477 37.96 -12.70 1.98
CA PRO A 477 39.22 -12.82 2.70
C PRO A 477 40.28 -11.81 2.24
N ASP A 478 40.15 -11.26 1.02
CA ASP A 478 41.11 -10.32 0.43
C ASP A 478 40.88 -8.87 0.85
N GLU A 479 39.72 -8.56 1.48
CA GLU A 479 39.40 -7.17 1.86
C GLU A 479 40.26 -6.59 2.99
N SER A 480 40.67 -7.37 3.96
CA SER A 480 41.59 -6.94 5.03
C SER A 480 41.89 -8.05 6.05
N LEU A 481 42.83 -7.75 6.98
CA LEU A 481 43.03 -8.54 8.22
C LEU A 481 41.77 -8.64 9.11
N PHE A 482 40.72 -7.88 8.80
CA PHE A 482 39.46 -7.83 9.54
C PHE A 482 38.26 -8.28 8.68
N ALA A 483 38.45 -9.22 7.76
CA ALA A 483 37.41 -9.69 6.84
C ALA A 483 36.09 -10.10 7.55
N SER A 484 36.18 -10.75 8.72
CA SER A 484 35.00 -11.08 9.53
C SER A 484 34.26 -9.86 10.06
N VAL A 485 34.95 -8.81 10.44
CA VAL A 485 34.33 -7.54 10.89
C VAL A 485 33.63 -6.86 9.69
N GLN A 486 34.25 -6.88 8.51
CA GLN A 486 33.61 -6.34 7.30
C GLN A 486 32.36 -7.14 6.93
N MET A 487 32.39 -8.46 6.96
CA MET A 487 31.21 -9.30 6.76
C MET A 487 30.06 -8.90 7.70
N VAL A 488 30.35 -8.75 8.99
CA VAL A 488 29.32 -8.36 9.98
C VAL A 488 28.79 -6.94 9.73
N ARG A 489 29.64 -6.01 9.29
CA ARG A 489 29.19 -4.66 8.86
C ARG A 489 28.25 -4.72 7.66
N LYS A 490 28.60 -5.49 6.63
CA LYS A 490 27.76 -5.70 5.44
C LYS A 490 26.41 -6.32 5.83
N CYS A 491 26.43 -7.38 6.65
CA CYS A 491 25.19 -7.97 7.17
C CYS A 491 24.36 -6.98 7.98
N SER A 492 24.98 -6.16 8.84
CA SER A 492 24.28 -5.15 9.63
C SER A 492 23.63 -4.08 8.75
N LEU A 493 24.36 -3.58 7.77
CA LEU A 493 23.85 -2.60 6.81
C LEU A 493 22.69 -3.18 6.02
N LEU A 494 22.84 -4.42 5.51
CA LEU A 494 21.82 -5.09 4.72
C LEU A 494 20.58 -5.44 5.54
N LEU A 495 20.72 -6.01 6.73
CA LEU A 495 19.56 -6.48 7.50
C LEU A 495 18.90 -5.36 8.32
N PHE A 496 19.67 -4.47 8.92
CA PHE A 496 19.17 -3.44 9.85
C PHE A 496 19.18 -2.03 9.25
N GLY A 497 20.00 -1.76 8.23
CA GLY A 497 20.15 -0.42 7.63
C GLY A 497 20.96 0.55 8.48
N VAL A 498 21.61 0.05 9.52
CA VAL A 498 22.48 0.83 10.41
C VAL A 498 23.82 0.12 10.53
N PRO A 499 24.94 0.86 10.46
CA PRO A 499 26.25 0.29 10.74
C PRO A 499 26.34 -0.07 12.23
N LEU A 500 27.07 -1.11 12.54
CA LEU A 500 27.39 -1.44 13.94
C LEU A 500 28.18 -0.31 14.60
N SER A 501 27.90 -0.07 15.87
CA SER A 501 28.73 0.78 16.69
C SER A 501 30.09 0.12 16.95
N ARG A 502 31.13 0.93 17.23
CA ARG A 502 32.47 0.41 17.57
C ARG A 502 32.46 -0.54 18.77
N SER A 503 31.50 -0.40 19.70
CA SER A 503 31.36 -1.29 20.85
C SER A 503 30.78 -2.65 20.46
N GLU A 504 29.88 -2.68 19.48
CA GLU A 504 29.29 -3.91 18.93
C GLU A 504 30.29 -4.65 18.04
N GLU A 505 31.07 -3.93 17.22
CA GLU A 505 32.16 -4.49 16.43
C GLU A 505 33.18 -5.24 17.29
N ARG A 506 33.53 -4.70 18.48
CA ARG A 506 34.48 -5.33 19.43
C ARG A 506 33.93 -6.58 20.10
N ARG A 507 32.61 -6.79 20.09
CA ARG A 507 31.99 -8.01 20.65
C ARG A 507 31.94 -9.16 19.67
N VAL A 508 32.06 -8.87 18.40
CA VAL A 508 31.99 -9.84 17.31
C VAL A 508 33.37 -10.32 16.84
N GLY A 509 34.40 -9.54 17.05
CA GLY A 509 35.83 -9.91 16.82
C GLY A 509 36.49 -10.40 18.06
#